data_3bfad7fe5a6a536a6d1daed3619fb0e2
#
_entry.id   3bfad7fe5a6a536a6d1daed3619fb0e2
#
_cell.length_a   1.000
_cell.length_b   1.000
_cell.length_c   1.000
_cell.angle_alpha   90.00
_cell.angle_beta   90.00
_cell.angle_gamma   90.00
#
_symmetry.space_group_name_H-M   'P 1'
#
loop_
_entity.id
_entity.type
_entity.pdbx_description
1 polymer ?
#
loop_
_entity_poly.entity_id
_entity_poly.type
_entity_poly.pdbx_seq_one_letter_code
_entity_poly.pdbx_strand_id
1 'polypeptide(L)'
;LMLSIGIIYAGQDILLSVFSLTLAEMMLCLAAFSASAPYSNMSAQREMLQMACAEPILLLLCIGLYLSSGSFLVKDIIRCDLPAIVKTPGIFFAFLIALPIELRKSPFDVSTSHHAHQEMVKGVTTDISGSVLGIVELSEWYELFLMVTLTGLFFICSNPVSLVYAI
;
A
#
# COMPACT_ATOMS: atom_id res chain seq x y z
N LEU A 1 5.38 0.97 -9.29
CA LEU A 1 5.93 1.12 -7.95
C LEU A 1 7.07 2.13 -7.88
N MET A 2 8.11 2.03 -8.69
CA MET A 2 9.17 3.06 -8.72
C MET A 2 8.63 4.45 -9.04
N LEU A 3 7.65 4.56 -9.92
CA LEU A 3 6.99 5.82 -10.26
C LEU A 3 6.23 6.40 -9.06
N SER A 4 5.50 5.58 -8.29
CA SER A 4 4.76 6.02 -7.10
C SER A 4 5.69 6.61 -6.02
N ILE A 5 6.82 5.95 -5.78
CA ILE A 5 7.85 6.45 -4.87
C ILE A 5 8.45 7.76 -5.39
N GLY A 6 8.77 7.82 -6.69
CA GLY A 6 9.30 9.04 -7.32
C GLY A 6 8.37 10.25 -7.18
N ILE A 7 7.05 10.03 -7.30
CA ILE A 7 6.04 11.07 -7.11
C ILE A 7 6.05 11.62 -5.68
N ILE A 8 6.14 10.76 -4.67
CA ILE A 8 6.21 11.17 -3.26
C ILE A 8 7.49 11.96 -2.98
N TYR A 9 8.65 11.46 -3.42
CA TYR A 9 9.93 12.16 -3.24
C TYR A 9 10.00 13.49 -3.97
N ALA A 10 9.38 13.58 -5.15
CA ALA A 10 9.25 14.85 -5.86
C ALA A 10 8.30 15.84 -5.14
N GLY A 11 7.58 15.37 -4.11
CA GLY A 11 6.62 16.18 -3.34
C GLY A 11 5.37 16.53 -4.15
N GLN A 12 5.01 15.69 -5.09
CA GLN A 12 3.83 15.82 -5.96
C GLN A 12 2.58 15.23 -5.28
N ASP A 13 1.53 15.00 -6.06
CA ASP A 13 0.24 14.56 -5.58
C ASP A 13 0.27 13.15 -4.99
N ILE A 14 -0.13 13.02 -3.72
CA ILE A 14 -0.25 11.75 -3.03
C ILE A 14 -1.31 10.84 -3.67
N LEU A 15 -2.38 11.42 -4.19
CA LEU A 15 -3.44 10.68 -4.88
C LEU A 15 -2.89 9.97 -6.13
N LEU A 16 -2.07 10.67 -6.93
CA LEU A 16 -1.42 10.09 -8.10
C LEU A 16 -0.47 8.95 -7.72
N SER A 17 0.23 9.08 -6.58
CA SER A 17 1.10 8.02 -6.06
C SER A 17 0.32 6.76 -5.70
N VAL A 18 -0.83 6.89 -5.01
CA VAL A 18 -1.68 5.76 -4.65
C VAL A 18 -2.28 5.10 -5.90
N PHE A 19 -2.80 5.88 -6.86
CA PHE A 19 -3.29 5.30 -8.12
C PHE A 19 -2.22 4.58 -8.93
N SER A 20 -0.98 5.05 -8.90
CA SER A 20 0.12 4.34 -9.59
C SER A 20 0.52 3.05 -8.89
N LEU A 21 0.31 2.96 -7.56
CA LEU A 21 0.47 1.74 -6.79
C LEU A 21 -0.61 0.71 -7.18
N THR A 22 -1.89 1.08 -7.07
CA THR A 22 -3.01 0.16 -7.40
C THR A 22 -2.95 -0.32 -8.84
N LEU A 23 -2.53 0.54 -9.77
CA LEU A 23 -2.30 0.13 -11.16
C LEU A 23 -1.21 -0.95 -11.29
N ALA A 24 -0.12 -0.84 -10.52
CA ALA A 24 0.95 -1.82 -10.56
C ALA A 24 0.49 -3.20 -10.04
N GLU A 25 -0.30 -3.23 -8.97
CA GLU A 25 -0.88 -4.45 -8.42
C GLU A 25 -1.90 -5.08 -9.38
N MET A 26 -2.77 -4.28 -9.99
CA MET A 26 -3.70 -4.75 -11.03
C MET A 26 -2.96 -5.39 -12.20
N MET A 27 -1.84 -4.83 -12.63
CA MET A 27 -1.03 -5.42 -13.71
C MET A 27 -0.44 -6.78 -13.31
N LEU A 28 -0.05 -6.97 -12.05
CA LEU A 28 0.41 -8.25 -11.54
C LEU A 28 -0.72 -9.29 -11.54
N CYS A 29 -1.92 -8.92 -11.11
CA CYS A 29 -3.10 -9.80 -11.17
C CYS A 29 -3.45 -10.20 -12.61
N LEU A 30 -3.39 -9.25 -13.54
CA LEU A 30 -3.63 -9.54 -14.97
C LEU A 30 -2.56 -10.50 -15.54
N ALA A 31 -1.32 -10.36 -15.13
CA ALA A 31 -0.26 -11.32 -15.51
C ALA A 31 -0.56 -12.72 -14.99
N ALA A 32 -1.05 -12.86 -13.75
CA ALA A 32 -1.44 -14.15 -13.19
C ALA A 32 -2.68 -14.74 -13.88
N PHE A 33 -3.64 -13.93 -14.33
CA PHE A 33 -4.79 -14.39 -15.13
C PHE A 33 -4.38 -14.85 -16.53
N SER A 34 -3.31 -14.32 -17.08
CA SER A 34 -2.79 -14.75 -18.38
C SER A 34 -2.09 -16.11 -18.33
N ALA A 35 -1.73 -16.59 -17.14
CA ALA A 35 -1.17 -17.90 -16.94
C ALA A 35 -2.24 -18.98 -17.19
N SER A 36 -1.86 -20.07 -17.83
CA SER A 36 -2.80 -21.18 -18.16
C SER A 36 -3.09 -22.11 -16.97
N ALA A 37 -2.49 -21.85 -15.80
CA ALA A 37 -2.65 -22.68 -14.62
C ALA A 37 -3.91 -22.30 -13.82
N PRO A 38 -4.80 -23.25 -13.50
CA PRO A 38 -6.00 -22.99 -12.73
C PRO A 38 -5.69 -22.47 -11.31
N TYR A 39 -4.57 -22.87 -10.73
CA TYR A 39 -4.11 -22.43 -9.43
C TYR A 39 -3.75 -20.93 -9.42
N SER A 40 -3.03 -20.46 -10.42
CA SER A 40 -2.70 -19.05 -10.60
C SER A 40 -3.95 -18.18 -10.78
N ASN A 41 -4.93 -18.65 -11.55
CA ASN A 41 -6.22 -17.97 -11.74
C ASN A 41 -7.03 -17.83 -10.44
N MET A 42 -7.09 -18.87 -9.61
CA MET A 42 -7.78 -18.81 -8.32
C MET A 42 -7.08 -17.84 -7.36
N SER A 43 -5.75 -17.83 -7.35
CA SER A 43 -4.95 -16.91 -6.55
C SER A 43 -5.15 -15.46 -6.98
N ALA A 44 -5.17 -15.19 -8.29
CA ALA A 44 -5.41 -13.86 -8.83
C ALA A 44 -6.81 -13.33 -8.48
N GLN A 45 -7.86 -14.18 -8.52
CA GLN A 45 -9.20 -13.78 -8.09
C GLN A 45 -9.24 -13.38 -6.61
N ARG A 46 -8.56 -14.12 -5.76
CA ARG A 46 -8.46 -13.81 -4.32
C ARG A 46 -7.71 -12.50 -4.09
N GLU A 47 -6.61 -12.29 -4.79
CA GLU A 47 -5.82 -11.06 -4.73
C GLU A 47 -6.64 -9.85 -5.14
N MET A 48 -7.40 -9.94 -6.23
CA MET A 48 -8.30 -8.87 -6.66
C MET A 48 -9.36 -8.52 -5.62
N LEU A 49 -9.89 -9.51 -4.89
CA LEU A 49 -10.84 -9.25 -3.80
C LEU A 49 -10.17 -8.52 -2.62
N GLN A 50 -8.93 -8.87 -2.29
CA GLN A 50 -8.17 -8.19 -1.24
C GLN A 50 -7.89 -6.74 -1.62
N MET A 51 -7.44 -6.49 -2.86
CA MET A 51 -7.24 -5.14 -3.39
C MET A 51 -8.54 -4.32 -3.34
N ALA A 52 -9.66 -4.88 -3.79
CA ALA A 52 -10.96 -4.20 -3.77
C ALA A 52 -11.42 -3.81 -2.35
N CYS A 53 -10.94 -4.50 -1.31
CA CYS A 53 -11.20 -4.15 0.08
C CYS A 53 -10.23 -3.10 0.64
N ALA A 54 -8.98 -3.13 0.24
CA ALA A 54 -7.93 -2.27 0.78
C ALA A 54 -7.86 -0.91 0.05
N GLU A 55 -8.09 -0.87 -1.27
CA GLU A 55 -8.04 0.35 -2.08
C GLU A 55 -8.95 1.49 -1.56
N PRO A 56 -10.22 1.26 -1.13
CA PRO A 56 -11.03 2.33 -0.55
C PRO A 56 -10.42 2.94 0.72
N ILE A 57 -9.66 2.16 1.50
CA ILE A 57 -9.00 2.65 2.72
C ILE A 57 -7.80 3.53 2.34
N LEU A 58 -7.05 3.19 1.30
CA LEU A 58 -5.97 4.02 0.77
C LEU A 58 -6.50 5.35 0.20
N LEU A 59 -7.65 5.34 -0.47
CA LEU A 59 -8.31 6.56 -0.92
C LEU A 59 -8.77 7.41 0.28
N LEU A 60 -9.32 6.77 1.33
CA LEU A 60 -9.71 7.46 2.55
C LEU A 60 -8.50 8.08 3.26
N LEU A 61 -7.33 7.42 3.23
CA LEU A 61 -6.06 7.97 3.70
C LEU A 61 -5.72 9.28 2.95
N CYS A 62 -5.80 9.29 1.63
CA CYS A 62 -5.52 10.49 0.83
C CYS A 62 -6.47 11.65 1.20
N ILE A 63 -7.76 11.35 1.39
CA ILE A 63 -8.76 12.33 1.83
C ILE A 63 -8.43 12.84 3.24
N GLY A 64 -8.01 11.97 4.16
CA GLY A 64 -7.61 12.35 5.51
C GLY A 64 -6.40 13.28 5.54
N LEU A 65 -5.39 12.99 4.75
CA LEU A 65 -4.22 13.85 4.60
C LEU A 65 -4.60 15.22 3.96
N TYR A 66 -5.51 15.21 2.99
CA TYR A 66 -6.07 16.42 2.42
C TYR A 66 -6.83 17.26 3.46
N LEU A 67 -7.69 16.64 4.28
CA LEU A 67 -8.42 17.35 5.35
C LEU A 67 -7.47 17.95 6.41
N SER A 68 -6.30 17.36 6.60
CA SER A 68 -5.31 17.88 7.54
C SER A 68 -4.52 19.06 6.99
N SER A 69 -4.15 19.02 5.70
CA SER A 69 -3.23 19.97 5.06
C SER A 69 -3.93 20.99 4.14
N GLY A 70 -5.12 20.66 3.63
CA GLY A 70 -5.82 21.44 2.61
C GLY A 70 -5.28 21.27 1.19
N SER A 71 -4.31 20.38 0.97
CA SER A 71 -3.68 20.12 -0.32
C SER A 71 -3.35 18.63 -0.48
N PHE A 72 -3.36 18.13 -1.72
CA PHE A 72 -2.89 16.76 -2.03
C PHE A 72 -1.37 16.71 -2.24
N LEU A 73 -0.69 17.85 -2.28
CA LEU A 73 0.75 17.90 -2.46
C LEU A 73 1.48 17.44 -1.19
N VAL A 74 2.36 16.48 -1.34
CA VAL A 74 3.19 15.96 -0.23
C VAL A 74 4.02 17.07 0.42
N LYS A 75 4.49 18.05 -0.34
CA LYS A 75 5.22 19.22 0.18
C LYS A 75 4.41 20.03 1.18
N ASP A 76 3.11 20.20 0.93
CA ASP A 76 2.24 20.99 1.81
C ASP A 76 1.85 20.17 3.05
N ILE A 77 1.68 18.87 2.89
CA ILE A 77 1.43 17.95 4.00
C ILE A 77 2.60 17.99 5.00
N ILE A 78 3.84 17.97 4.53
CA ILE A 78 5.05 18.02 5.37
C ILE A 78 5.19 19.37 6.08
N ARG A 79 4.66 20.45 5.52
CA ARG A 79 4.75 21.81 6.07
C ARG A 79 3.63 22.16 7.05
N CYS A 80 2.68 21.27 7.28
CA CYS A 80 1.60 21.51 8.24
C CYS A 80 2.14 21.72 9.66
N ASP A 81 1.50 22.61 10.41
CA ASP A 81 1.85 22.93 11.80
C ASP A 81 1.50 21.79 12.78
N LEU A 82 0.44 21.03 12.47
CA LEU A 82 -0.03 19.90 13.28
C LEU A 82 0.07 18.60 12.50
N PRO A 83 0.57 17.52 13.14
CA PRO A 83 0.65 16.23 12.49
C PRO A 83 -0.76 15.69 12.14
N ALA A 84 -0.86 15.00 11.01
CA ALA A 84 -2.14 14.49 10.50
C ALA A 84 -2.81 13.51 11.47
N ILE A 85 -2.03 12.77 12.25
CA ILE A 85 -2.53 11.82 13.25
C ILE A 85 -3.43 12.49 14.30
N VAL A 86 -3.17 13.74 14.65
CA VAL A 86 -3.98 14.50 15.65
C VAL A 86 -5.32 14.90 15.07
N LYS A 87 -5.35 15.28 13.79
CA LYS A 87 -6.58 15.74 13.14
C LYS A 87 -7.46 14.57 12.69
N THR A 88 -6.85 13.46 12.27
CA THR A 88 -7.56 12.33 11.67
C THR A 88 -7.11 10.97 12.24
N PRO A 89 -7.25 10.74 13.56
CA PRO A 89 -6.79 9.51 14.20
C PRO A 89 -7.54 8.26 13.70
N GLY A 90 -8.85 8.38 13.41
CA GLY A 90 -9.66 7.28 12.92
C GLY A 90 -9.17 6.75 11.55
N ILE A 91 -8.73 7.63 10.67
CA ILE A 91 -8.19 7.25 9.36
C ILE A 91 -6.84 6.55 9.51
N PHE A 92 -6.01 7.00 10.44
CA PHE A 92 -4.76 6.32 10.76
C PHE A 92 -4.99 4.89 11.26
N PHE A 93 -5.95 4.66 12.18
CA PHE A 93 -6.30 3.31 12.62
C PHE A 93 -6.85 2.44 11.49
N ALA A 94 -7.70 2.98 10.62
CA ALA A 94 -8.19 2.26 9.44
C ALA A 94 -7.03 1.85 8.52
N PHE A 95 -6.08 2.75 8.29
CA PHE A 95 -4.89 2.47 7.51
C PHE A 95 -4.00 1.39 8.13
N LEU A 96 -3.82 1.39 9.47
CA LEU A 96 -3.07 0.33 10.17
C LEU A 96 -3.70 -1.05 9.99
N ILE A 97 -5.03 -1.14 9.83
CA ILE A 97 -5.73 -2.40 9.54
C ILE A 97 -5.54 -2.81 8.08
N ALA A 98 -5.52 -1.85 7.15
CA ALA A 98 -5.30 -2.12 5.73
C ALA A 98 -3.85 -2.53 5.43
N LEU A 99 -2.89 -2.02 6.19
CA LEU A 99 -1.47 -2.24 5.96
C LEU A 99 -1.05 -3.73 5.89
N PRO A 100 -1.46 -4.63 6.81
CA PRO A 100 -1.16 -6.05 6.68
C PRO A 100 -1.88 -6.72 5.49
N ILE A 101 -3.01 -6.19 5.03
CA ILE A 101 -3.73 -6.69 3.85
C ILE A 101 -2.90 -6.36 2.61
N GLU A 102 -2.50 -5.12 2.44
CA GLU A 102 -1.67 -4.64 1.32
C GLU A 102 -0.31 -5.34 1.27
N LEU A 103 0.36 -5.43 2.42
CA LEU A 103 1.66 -6.10 2.50
C LEU A 103 1.58 -7.63 2.46
N ARG A 104 0.40 -8.19 2.23
CA ARG A 104 0.17 -9.65 2.16
C ARG A 104 0.75 -10.41 3.34
N LYS A 105 0.61 -9.82 4.55
CA LYS A 105 1.14 -10.41 5.78
C LYS A 105 0.08 -11.19 6.55
N SER A 106 0.52 -12.14 7.40
CA SER A 106 -0.37 -12.88 8.28
C SER A 106 -1.32 -11.94 9.05
N PRO A 107 -2.64 -12.25 9.13
CA PRO A 107 -3.28 -13.55 8.80
C PRO A 107 -3.74 -13.71 7.34
N PHE A 108 -3.45 -12.76 6.47
CA PHE A 108 -3.97 -12.75 5.08
C PHE A 108 -3.10 -13.58 4.14
N ASP A 109 -1.79 -13.69 4.41
CA ASP A 109 -0.87 -14.55 3.69
C ASP A 109 0.04 -15.33 4.66
N VAL A 110 -0.33 -16.55 4.97
CA VAL A 110 0.52 -17.45 5.77
C VAL A 110 1.13 -18.49 4.84
N SER A 111 2.33 -18.23 4.36
CA SER A 111 3.09 -19.12 3.47
C SER A 111 3.53 -20.43 4.16
N THR A 112 3.42 -20.52 5.48
CA THR A 112 3.80 -21.71 6.28
C THR A 112 2.60 -22.51 6.77
N SER A 113 1.39 -22.17 6.37
CA SER A 113 0.19 -22.90 6.78
C SER A 113 0.06 -24.19 5.97
N HIS A 114 -0.17 -25.31 6.66
CA HIS A 114 -0.47 -26.61 6.06
C HIS A 114 -1.87 -26.70 5.42
N HIS A 115 -2.58 -25.59 5.28
CA HIS A 115 -3.91 -25.52 4.69
C HIS A 115 -3.86 -24.88 3.31
N ALA A 116 -4.24 -25.62 2.28
CA ALA A 116 -4.19 -25.24 0.86
C ALA A 116 -4.89 -23.89 0.54
N HIS A 117 -5.91 -23.49 1.32
CA HIS A 117 -6.62 -22.24 1.11
C HIS A 117 -5.83 -20.99 1.53
N GLN A 118 -4.78 -21.14 2.36
CA GLN A 118 -3.92 -20.04 2.79
C GLN A 118 -2.67 -19.90 1.88
N GLU A 119 -2.28 -20.97 1.20
CA GLU A 119 -1.18 -20.96 0.24
C GLU A 119 -1.58 -20.32 -1.10
N MET A 120 -2.87 -20.13 -1.36
CA MET A 120 -3.38 -19.61 -2.64
C MET A 120 -2.94 -18.18 -2.94
N VAL A 121 -2.56 -17.36 -1.96
CA VAL A 121 -2.10 -15.98 -2.19
C VAL A 121 -0.75 -15.97 -2.90
N LYS A 122 0.15 -16.87 -2.54
CA LYS A 122 1.45 -17.03 -3.19
C LYS A 122 1.35 -17.68 -4.59
N GLY A 123 0.18 -18.22 -4.93
CA GLY A 123 -0.10 -18.82 -6.22
C GLY A 123 -0.01 -17.86 -7.42
N VAL A 124 -0.11 -16.54 -7.18
CA VAL A 124 0.07 -15.50 -8.22
C VAL A 124 1.48 -15.58 -8.83
N THR A 125 2.49 -15.94 -8.05
CA THR A 125 3.88 -16.00 -8.48
C THR A 125 4.37 -17.41 -8.82
N THR A 126 3.53 -18.46 -8.70
CA THR A 126 3.94 -19.86 -8.91
C THR A 126 4.41 -20.16 -10.34
N ASP A 127 3.78 -19.53 -11.33
CA ASP A 127 4.13 -19.72 -12.75
C ASP A 127 5.21 -18.74 -13.24
N ILE A 128 5.64 -17.84 -12.34
CA ILE A 128 6.68 -16.86 -12.64
C ILE A 128 8.03 -17.42 -12.17
N SER A 129 9.02 -17.45 -13.07
CA SER A 129 10.35 -18.00 -12.77
C SER A 129 11.48 -17.09 -13.25
N GLY A 130 12.68 -17.35 -12.77
CA GLY A 130 13.89 -16.67 -13.20
C GLY A 130 13.95 -15.19 -12.88
N SER A 131 14.39 -14.38 -13.84
CA SER A 131 14.58 -12.93 -13.66
C SER A 131 13.28 -12.18 -13.40
N VAL A 132 12.15 -12.67 -13.91
CA VAL A 132 10.84 -12.03 -13.72
C VAL A 132 10.39 -12.16 -12.26
N LEU A 133 10.59 -13.32 -11.65
CA LEU A 133 10.31 -13.51 -10.22
C LEU A 133 11.14 -12.55 -9.36
N GLY A 134 12.44 -12.38 -9.67
CA GLY A 134 13.30 -11.43 -8.95
C GLY A 134 12.81 -9.98 -9.06
N ILE A 135 12.24 -9.57 -10.20
CA ILE A 135 11.64 -8.24 -10.34
C ILE A 135 10.37 -8.11 -9.50
N VAL A 136 9.55 -9.16 -9.42
CA VAL A 136 8.35 -9.17 -8.57
C VAL A 136 8.74 -9.07 -7.10
N GLU A 137 9.69 -9.86 -6.62
CA GLU A 137 10.20 -9.78 -5.24
C GLU A 137 10.77 -8.39 -4.92
N LEU A 138 11.51 -7.79 -5.86
CA LEU A 138 12.00 -6.43 -5.71
C LEU A 138 10.84 -5.43 -5.60
N SER A 139 9.75 -5.64 -6.34
CA SER A 139 8.57 -4.78 -6.26
C SER A 139 7.88 -4.83 -4.89
N GLU A 140 7.85 -5.99 -4.21
CA GLU A 140 7.33 -6.12 -2.85
C GLU A 140 8.14 -5.28 -1.84
N TRP A 141 9.45 -5.19 -2.00
CA TRP A 141 10.29 -4.31 -1.18
C TRP A 141 9.98 -2.83 -1.40
N TYR A 142 9.73 -2.43 -2.65
CA TYR A 142 9.32 -1.05 -2.96
C TYR A 142 7.95 -0.71 -2.39
N GLU A 143 7.02 -1.66 -2.42
CA GLU A 143 5.70 -1.53 -1.82
C GLU A 143 5.79 -1.32 -0.30
N LEU A 144 6.56 -2.17 0.40
CA LEU A 144 6.83 -2.02 1.82
C LEU A 144 7.41 -0.64 2.15
N PHE A 145 8.39 -0.18 1.37
CA PHE A 145 9.01 1.12 1.55
C PHE A 145 8.01 2.26 1.37
N LEU A 146 7.11 2.15 0.38
CA LEU A 146 6.06 3.12 0.13
C LEU A 146 5.06 3.17 1.30
N MET A 147 4.64 2.02 1.81
CA MET A 147 3.72 1.94 2.96
C MET A 147 4.32 2.54 4.23
N VAL A 148 5.61 2.30 4.48
CA VAL A 148 6.34 2.93 5.58
C VAL A 148 6.39 4.45 5.40
N THR A 149 6.62 4.92 4.18
CA THR A 149 6.65 6.36 3.87
C THR A 149 5.27 7.00 4.10
N LEU A 150 4.19 6.35 3.64
CA LEU A 150 2.82 6.81 3.88
C LEU A 150 2.49 6.87 5.38
N THR A 151 2.91 5.86 6.15
CA THR A 151 2.78 5.86 7.61
C THR A 151 3.53 7.05 8.21
N GLY A 152 4.74 7.32 7.74
CA GLY A 152 5.57 8.44 8.19
C GLY A 152 4.91 9.81 7.96
N LEU A 153 4.14 9.97 6.87
CA LEU A 153 3.44 11.24 6.58
C LEU A 153 2.42 11.63 7.65
N PHE A 154 1.87 10.68 8.42
CA PHE A 154 0.98 11.00 9.53
C PHE A 154 1.69 11.67 10.72
N PHE A 155 2.98 11.40 10.89
CA PHE A 155 3.77 11.89 12.01
C PHE A 155 4.62 13.12 11.66
N ILE A 156 4.89 13.35 10.37
CA ILE A 156 5.71 14.48 9.93
C ILE A 156 4.91 15.78 10.06
N CYS A 157 5.53 16.76 10.73
CA CYS A 157 5.03 18.13 10.83
C CYS A 157 6.20 19.13 10.88
N SER A 158 5.92 20.39 10.58
CA SER A 158 6.93 21.45 10.58
C SER A 158 7.52 21.73 11.98
N ASN A 159 6.70 21.50 13.04
CA ASN A 159 7.11 21.69 14.42
C ASN A 159 7.16 20.36 15.18
N PRO A 160 8.37 19.79 15.43
CA PRO A 160 8.49 18.54 16.17
C PRO A 160 7.97 18.60 17.60
N VAL A 161 7.86 19.79 18.19
CA VAL A 161 7.32 19.99 19.54
C VAL A 161 5.81 19.70 19.62
N SER A 162 5.05 19.91 18.52
CA SER A 162 3.62 19.63 18.49
C SER A 162 3.31 18.12 18.59
N LEU A 163 4.23 17.28 18.24
CA LEU A 163 4.12 15.82 18.36
C LEU A 163 4.14 15.38 19.85
N VAL A 164 4.89 16.09 20.69
CA VAL A 164 4.98 15.82 22.14
C VAL A 164 3.67 16.19 22.87
N TYR A 165 2.92 17.18 22.38
CA TYR A 165 1.62 17.55 22.94
C TYR A 165 0.46 16.67 22.43
N ALA A 166 0.72 15.80 21.44
CA ALA A 166 -0.27 14.95 20.81
C ALA A 166 -0.32 13.52 21.41
N ILE A 167 0.66 13.18 22.27
CA ILE A 167 0.77 11.93 23.03
C ILE A 167 0.33 12.18 24.48
#